data_9348f1a0b79901215e354164ee3a7d47
#
_entry.id   9348f1a0b79901215e354164ee3a7d47
#
_cell.length_a   1.000
_cell.length_b   1.000
_cell.length_c   1.000
_cell.angle_alpha   90.00
_cell.angle_beta   90.00
_cell.angle_gamma   90.00
#
_symmetry.space_group_name_H-M   'P 1'
#
loop_
_entity.id
_entity.type
_entity.pdbx_description
1 polymer ?
#
loop_
_entity_poly.entity_id
_entity_poly.type
_entity_poly.pdbx_seq_one_letter_code
_entity_poly.pdbx_strand_id
1 'polypeptide(L)'
;MSPRTIPLILILAAAAAHADEPVGDRTGLKLVQKYNCQQCHTIDKAHGGPSFSDIAKHYASDPNARDEVAANILNGSSGAWGPLPMPPVAVSKEDLRPLVDWILSLTTT
;
A
#
# COMPACT_ATOMS: atom_id res chain seq x y z
N MET A 1 59.16 18.19 32.70
CA MET A 1 58.24 18.34 31.55
C MET A 1 57.41 17.07 31.47
N SER A 2 56.16 17.14 31.88
CA SER A 2 55.27 16.02 31.79
C SER A 2 54.59 16.03 30.40
N PRO A 3 54.57 14.94 29.63
CA PRO A 3 53.81 14.90 28.39
C PRO A 3 52.31 14.91 28.72
N ARG A 4 51.63 15.95 28.29
CA ARG A 4 50.18 16.03 28.37
C ARG A 4 49.61 15.08 27.31
N THR A 5 49.15 13.91 27.75
CA THR A 5 48.34 13.02 26.93
C THR A 5 46.98 13.66 26.76
N ILE A 6 46.68 14.12 25.55
CA ILE A 6 45.36 14.58 25.17
C ILE A 6 44.54 13.32 24.91
N PRO A 7 43.42 13.09 25.62
CA PRO A 7 42.56 11.97 25.29
C PRO A 7 41.91 12.24 23.94
N LEU A 8 42.12 11.33 23.00
CA LEU A 8 41.41 11.29 21.72
C LEU A 8 39.97 10.92 22.03
N ILE A 9 39.09 11.93 22.05
CA ILE A 9 37.67 11.69 22.20
C ILE A 9 37.17 11.15 20.84
N LEU A 10 36.95 9.85 20.77
CA LEU A 10 36.32 9.24 19.65
C LEU A 10 34.82 9.61 19.67
N ILE A 11 34.44 10.60 18.89
CA ILE A 11 33.05 10.94 18.71
C ILE A 11 32.48 9.86 17.76
N LEU A 12 31.82 8.85 18.34
CA LEU A 12 30.98 7.95 17.57
C LEU A 12 29.80 8.77 17.10
N ALA A 13 29.80 9.18 15.82
CA ALA A 13 28.64 9.68 15.18
C ALA A 13 27.68 8.49 15.05
N ALA A 14 26.66 8.41 15.92
CA ALA A 14 25.55 7.53 15.73
C ALA A 14 24.86 7.98 14.44
N ALA A 15 25.06 7.25 13.35
CA ALA A 15 24.22 7.38 12.17
C ALA A 15 22.80 7.08 12.63
N ALA A 16 21.94 8.11 12.68
CA ALA A 16 20.52 7.91 12.88
C ALA A 16 20.06 6.99 11.76
N ALA A 17 19.78 5.72 12.09
CA ALA A 17 19.07 4.86 11.20
C ALA A 17 17.71 5.52 11.00
N HIS A 18 17.53 6.18 9.87
CA HIS A 18 16.20 6.54 9.42
C HIS A 18 15.47 5.21 9.27
N ALA A 19 14.54 4.92 10.20
CA ALA A 19 13.57 3.89 9.97
C ALA A 19 12.88 4.26 8.68
N ASP A 20 13.25 3.62 7.58
CA ASP A 20 12.50 3.70 6.37
C ASP A 20 11.08 3.23 6.72
N GLU A 21 10.14 4.17 6.74
CA GLU A 21 8.74 3.81 6.68
C GLU A 21 8.58 2.87 5.50
N PRO A 22 7.84 1.76 5.66
CA PRO A 22 7.77 0.76 4.62
C PRO A 22 7.42 1.46 3.30
N VAL A 23 8.32 1.39 2.35
CA VAL A 23 8.23 2.00 1.01
C VAL A 23 6.90 1.66 0.34
N GLY A 24 6.29 0.54 0.75
CA GLY A 24 4.99 0.09 0.30
C GLY A 24 3.84 1.08 0.53
N ASP A 25 3.77 1.75 1.67
CA ASP A 25 2.63 2.62 1.98
C ASP A 25 2.56 3.85 1.07
N ARG A 26 3.67 4.52 0.83
CA ARG A 26 3.70 5.69 -0.05
C ARG A 26 3.49 5.35 -1.51
N THR A 27 4.02 4.23 -1.95
CA THR A 27 3.86 3.77 -3.33
C THR A 27 2.40 3.44 -3.61
N GLY A 28 1.72 2.74 -2.71
CA GLY A 28 0.31 2.41 -2.85
C GLY A 28 -0.58 3.65 -2.89
N LEU A 29 -0.37 4.62 -2.00
CA LEU A 29 -1.10 5.89 -2.01
C LEU A 29 -0.92 6.67 -3.32
N LYS A 30 0.30 6.72 -3.84
CA LYS A 30 0.57 7.36 -5.14
C LYS A 30 -0.14 6.65 -6.28
N LEU A 31 -0.20 5.33 -6.25
CA LEU A 31 -0.85 4.53 -7.29
C LEU A 31 -2.37 4.71 -7.27
N VAL A 32 -3.01 4.72 -6.10
CA VAL A 32 -4.46 4.97 -6.02
C VAL A 32 -4.82 6.38 -6.48
N GLN A 33 -3.95 7.35 -6.27
CA GLN A 33 -4.12 8.70 -6.82
C GLN A 33 -3.93 8.72 -8.34
N LYS A 34 -2.87 8.08 -8.83
CA LYS A 34 -2.56 8.00 -10.26
C LYS A 34 -3.71 7.43 -11.08
N TYR A 35 -4.37 6.40 -10.58
CA TYR A 35 -5.45 5.71 -11.28
C TYR A 35 -6.85 6.13 -10.82
N ASN A 36 -6.98 7.19 -10.04
CA ASN A 36 -8.25 7.75 -9.56
C ASN A 36 -9.12 6.75 -8.77
N CYS A 37 -8.54 5.79 -8.11
CA CYS A 37 -9.27 4.79 -7.31
C CYS A 37 -10.09 5.45 -6.20
N GLN A 38 -9.65 6.60 -5.70
CA GLN A 38 -10.26 7.34 -4.60
C GLN A 38 -11.61 7.98 -4.96
N GLN A 39 -12.01 7.98 -6.22
CA GLN A 39 -13.36 8.43 -6.61
C GLN A 39 -14.44 7.52 -6.04
N CYS A 40 -14.15 6.22 -5.89
CA CYS A 40 -15.09 5.22 -5.40
C CYS A 40 -14.63 4.46 -4.17
N HIS A 41 -13.33 4.45 -3.89
CA HIS A 41 -12.74 3.72 -2.77
C HIS A 41 -12.04 4.69 -1.81
N THR A 42 -12.31 4.53 -0.52
CA THR A 42 -11.54 5.16 0.55
C THR A 42 -10.79 4.10 1.35
N ILE A 43 -9.93 4.51 2.27
CA ILE A 43 -9.15 3.57 3.06
C ILE A 43 -10.05 2.76 4.00
N ASP A 44 -10.99 3.41 4.71
CA ASP A 44 -11.72 2.84 5.82
C ASP A 44 -13.26 2.97 5.72
N LYS A 45 -13.78 3.64 4.71
CA LYS A 45 -15.22 3.86 4.56
C LYS A 45 -15.73 3.46 3.18
N ALA A 46 -16.92 2.88 3.12
CA ALA A 46 -17.59 2.64 1.85
C ALA A 46 -18.05 3.97 1.24
N HIS A 47 -17.76 4.14 -0.07
CA HIS A 47 -18.16 5.33 -0.81
C HIS A 47 -18.25 5.01 -2.31
N GLY A 48 -19.41 4.63 -2.80
CA GLY A 48 -19.57 4.15 -4.17
C GLY A 48 -19.05 2.73 -4.38
N GLY A 49 -17.92 2.37 -3.77
CA GLY A 49 -17.36 1.02 -3.70
C GLY A 49 -16.97 0.66 -2.26
N PRO A 50 -16.54 -0.58 -2.01
CA PRO A 50 -16.05 -0.99 -0.69
C PRO A 50 -14.78 -0.21 -0.32
N SER A 51 -14.53 -0.03 0.99
CA SER A 51 -13.27 0.51 1.44
C SER A 51 -12.11 -0.43 1.09
N PHE A 52 -10.90 0.10 0.96
CA PHE A 52 -9.72 -0.75 0.73
C PHE A 52 -9.49 -1.72 1.90
N SER A 53 -9.75 -1.30 3.13
CA SER A 53 -9.62 -2.19 4.28
C SER A 53 -10.65 -3.32 4.28
N ASP A 54 -11.88 -3.08 3.82
CA ASP A 54 -12.89 -4.15 3.67
C ASP A 54 -12.50 -5.13 2.56
N ILE A 55 -11.94 -4.65 1.47
CA ILE A 55 -11.38 -5.51 0.42
C ILE A 55 -10.28 -6.39 1.01
N ALA A 56 -9.33 -5.81 1.72
CA ALA A 56 -8.24 -6.56 2.35
C ALA A 56 -8.75 -7.63 3.33
N LYS A 57 -9.75 -7.31 4.15
CA LYS A 57 -10.36 -8.27 5.08
C LYS A 57 -11.09 -9.40 4.35
N HIS A 58 -11.82 -9.07 3.30
CA HIS A 58 -12.55 -10.06 2.49
C HIS A 58 -11.62 -11.11 1.89
N TYR A 59 -10.44 -10.70 1.44
CA TYR A 59 -9.46 -11.57 0.80
C TYR A 59 -8.37 -12.10 1.74
N ALA A 60 -8.42 -11.81 3.04
CA ALA A 60 -7.32 -12.11 3.98
C ALA A 60 -6.91 -13.58 4.03
N SER A 61 -7.85 -14.52 3.80
CA SER A 61 -7.59 -15.97 3.83
C SER A 61 -7.65 -16.63 2.46
N ASP A 62 -7.79 -15.84 1.39
CA ASP A 62 -7.90 -16.36 0.04
C ASP A 62 -6.50 -16.51 -0.57
N PRO A 63 -6.05 -17.74 -0.92
CA PRO A 63 -4.76 -17.95 -1.55
C PRO A 63 -4.67 -17.34 -2.96
N ASN A 64 -5.80 -17.04 -3.60
CA ASN A 64 -5.89 -16.44 -4.92
C ASN A 64 -6.15 -14.92 -4.89
N ALA A 65 -6.11 -14.30 -3.72
CA ALA A 65 -6.47 -12.90 -3.51
C ALA A 65 -5.79 -11.94 -4.49
N ARG A 66 -4.50 -12.08 -4.71
CA ARG A 66 -3.74 -11.23 -5.63
C ARG A 66 -4.25 -11.28 -7.05
N ASP A 67 -4.50 -12.48 -7.56
CA ASP A 67 -4.95 -12.69 -8.93
C ASP A 67 -6.39 -12.21 -9.09
N GLU A 68 -7.26 -12.45 -8.12
CA GLU A 68 -8.65 -11.99 -8.15
C GLU A 68 -8.76 -10.48 -8.09
N VAL A 69 -8.06 -9.83 -7.18
CA VAL A 69 -8.06 -8.36 -7.07
C VAL A 69 -7.47 -7.73 -8.33
N ALA A 70 -6.38 -8.26 -8.85
CA ALA A 70 -5.79 -7.79 -10.10
C ALA A 70 -6.76 -7.93 -11.28
N ALA A 71 -7.43 -9.06 -11.41
CA ALA A 71 -8.42 -9.28 -12.45
C ALA A 71 -9.62 -8.33 -12.34
N ASN A 72 -10.10 -8.07 -11.13
CA ASN A 72 -11.21 -7.14 -10.89
C ASN A 72 -10.84 -5.69 -11.25
N ILE A 73 -9.59 -5.29 -11.01
CA ILE A 73 -9.10 -3.98 -11.44
C ILE A 73 -9.06 -3.89 -12.97
N LEU A 74 -8.44 -4.85 -13.62
CA LEU A 74 -8.20 -4.79 -15.07
C LEU A 74 -9.48 -5.02 -15.90
N ASN A 75 -10.36 -5.88 -15.45
CA ASN A 75 -11.55 -6.29 -16.19
C ASN A 75 -12.85 -5.66 -15.68
N GLY A 76 -12.79 -4.96 -14.55
CA GLY A 76 -13.97 -4.54 -13.83
C GLY A 76 -14.60 -5.66 -13.01
N SER A 77 -15.57 -5.32 -12.18
CA SER A 77 -16.27 -6.24 -11.30
C SER A 77 -17.71 -5.79 -11.11
N SER A 78 -18.63 -6.74 -10.93
CA SER A 78 -20.03 -6.45 -10.63
C SER A 78 -20.63 -7.48 -9.69
N GLY A 79 -21.52 -7.04 -8.81
CA GLY A 79 -22.33 -7.89 -7.95
C GLY A 79 -21.70 -8.34 -6.64
N ALA A 80 -20.39 -8.40 -6.51
CA ALA A 80 -19.71 -8.88 -5.29
C ALA A 80 -19.89 -7.93 -4.09
N TRP A 81 -19.99 -6.63 -4.35
CA TRP A 81 -20.06 -5.57 -3.34
C TRP A 81 -21.31 -4.69 -3.43
N GLY A 82 -22.32 -5.16 -4.12
CA GLY A 82 -23.57 -4.45 -4.30
C GLY A 82 -23.90 -4.17 -5.78
N PRO A 83 -24.89 -3.30 -6.04
CA PRO A 83 -25.43 -3.13 -7.40
C PRO A 83 -24.57 -2.27 -8.31
N LEU A 84 -23.67 -1.44 -7.77
CA LEU A 84 -22.81 -0.57 -8.57
C LEU A 84 -21.62 -1.37 -9.12
N PRO A 85 -21.45 -1.41 -10.45
CA PRO A 85 -20.30 -2.09 -11.04
C PRO A 85 -19.04 -1.25 -10.88
N MET A 86 -17.91 -1.91 -10.72
CA MET A 86 -16.60 -1.29 -10.85
C MET A 86 -16.20 -1.35 -12.33
N PRO A 87 -15.93 -0.21 -12.98
CA PRO A 87 -15.44 -0.22 -14.36
C PRO A 87 -14.00 -0.74 -14.43
N PRO A 88 -13.57 -1.27 -15.59
CA PRO A 88 -12.19 -1.64 -15.84
C PRO A 88 -11.25 -0.43 -15.68
N VAL A 89 -10.08 -0.66 -15.08
CA VAL A 89 -9.03 0.35 -14.95
C VAL A 89 -7.75 -0.16 -15.62
N ALA A 90 -7.23 0.62 -16.55
CA ALA A 90 -6.03 0.26 -17.31
C ALA A 90 -4.75 0.54 -16.50
N VAL A 91 -4.50 -0.27 -15.48
CA VAL A 91 -3.27 -0.20 -14.69
C VAL A 91 -2.12 -0.88 -15.45
N SER A 92 -0.94 -0.24 -15.48
CA SER A 92 0.23 -0.82 -16.13
C SER A 92 0.70 -2.09 -15.41
N LYS A 93 1.42 -2.95 -16.11
CA LYS A 93 2.01 -4.17 -15.53
C LYS A 93 2.91 -3.86 -14.34
N GLU A 94 3.70 -2.80 -14.44
CA GLU A 94 4.66 -2.38 -13.42
C GLU A 94 3.96 -1.89 -12.15
N ASP A 95 2.80 -1.27 -12.30
CA ASP A 95 2.06 -0.68 -11.19
C ASP A 95 1.06 -1.65 -10.55
N LEU A 96 0.60 -2.65 -11.29
CA LEU A 96 -0.49 -3.52 -10.86
C LEU A 96 -0.16 -4.30 -9.58
N ARG A 97 0.99 -4.94 -9.54
CA ARG A 97 1.39 -5.75 -8.39
C ARG A 97 1.62 -4.91 -7.12
N PRO A 98 2.37 -3.81 -7.16
CA PRO A 98 2.50 -2.93 -6.01
C PRO A 98 1.16 -2.38 -5.52
N LEU A 99 0.24 -2.04 -6.42
CA LEU A 99 -1.08 -1.56 -6.07
C LEU A 99 -1.90 -2.63 -5.35
N VAL A 100 -1.96 -3.83 -5.90
CA VAL A 100 -2.68 -4.97 -5.31
C VAL A 100 -2.10 -5.33 -3.95
N ASP A 101 -0.78 -5.41 -3.83
CA ASP A 101 -0.11 -5.74 -2.57
C ASP A 101 -0.40 -4.69 -1.49
N TRP A 102 -0.43 -3.42 -1.85
CA TRP A 102 -0.79 -2.35 -0.92
C TRP A 102 -2.25 -2.49 -0.45
N ILE A 103 -3.20 -2.68 -1.35
CA ILE A 103 -4.61 -2.87 -0.99
C ILE A 103 -4.76 -4.04 -0.02
N LEU A 104 -4.15 -5.18 -0.32
CA LEU A 104 -4.24 -6.37 0.52
C LEU A 104 -3.49 -6.24 1.86
N SER A 105 -2.62 -5.26 2.01
CA SER A 105 -1.91 -4.99 3.26
C SER A 105 -2.77 -4.27 4.32
N LEU A 106 -3.93 -3.74 3.96
CA LEU A 106 -4.76 -2.89 4.82
C LEU A 106 -5.70 -3.67 5.77
N THR A 107 -5.33 -4.87 6.16
CA THR A 107 -6.16 -5.74 7.01
C THR A 107 -6.28 -5.26 8.47
N THR A 108 -5.40 -4.36 8.91
CA THR A 108 -5.27 -3.95 10.31
C THR A 108 -5.81 -2.55 10.62
N THR A 109 -6.40 -1.90 9.65
CA THR A 109 -6.97 -0.55 9.83
C THR A 109 -8.44 -0.57 10.23
#